data_4932c39e922bf06edfd37f0912893f5d
#
_entry.id   4932c39e922bf06edfd37f0912893f5d
#
_cell.length_a   1.000
_cell.length_b   1.000
_cell.length_c   1.000
_cell.angle_alpha   90.00
_cell.angle_beta   90.00
_cell.angle_gamma   90.00
#
_symmetry.space_group_name_H-M   'P 1'
#
loop_
_entity.id
_entity.type
_entity.pdbx_description
1 polymer ?
#
loop_
_entity_poly.entity_id
_entity_poly.type
_entity_poly.pdbx_seq_one_letter_code
_entity_poly.pdbx_strand_id
1 'polypeptide(L)'
;MAEAKYCFVTINMTTRLPQEKVLLSGNTSNLGNWEPINAKICKKVDDTHFTARCRFTLGQEVEFKFIFNPDWTTVEKGMWIEEIKNHHLVAEKGLVINIDVYNWAK
;
A
#
# COMPACT_ATOMS: atom_id res chain seq x y z
N MET A 1 -17.15 -2.14 28.80
CA MET A 1 -16.10 -1.20 28.67
C MET A 1 -15.52 -1.16 27.26
N ALA A 2 -15.63 -0.05 26.61
CA ALA A 2 -15.16 0.05 25.24
C ALA A 2 -13.67 0.41 25.23
N GLU A 3 -12.91 -0.32 24.46
CA GLU A 3 -11.51 -0.01 24.23
C GLU A 3 -11.33 0.39 22.78
N ALA A 4 -10.28 1.13 22.51
CA ALA A 4 -9.95 1.46 21.15
C ALA A 4 -9.60 0.17 20.40
N LYS A 5 -10.38 -0.13 19.38
CA LYS A 5 -10.19 -1.35 18.58
C LYS A 5 -9.54 -1.06 17.25
N TYR A 6 -9.33 0.20 16.93
CA TYR A 6 -8.79 0.62 15.65
C TYR A 6 -7.53 1.43 15.88
N CYS A 7 -6.69 1.42 14.87
CA CYS A 7 -5.48 2.23 14.87
C CYS A 7 -5.28 2.79 13.47
N PHE A 8 -4.47 3.84 13.39
CA PHE A 8 -4.07 4.39 12.12
C PHE A 8 -2.63 4.00 11.82
N VAL A 9 -2.41 3.52 10.61
CA VAL A 9 -1.09 3.15 10.13
C VAL A 9 -0.76 4.04 8.94
N THR A 10 0.44 4.57 8.90
CA THR A 10 0.92 5.35 7.78
C THR A 10 1.83 4.47 6.93
N ILE A 11 1.52 4.36 5.64
CA ILE A 11 2.33 3.61 4.70
C ILE A 11 2.91 4.61 3.71
N ASN A 12 4.22 4.77 3.74
CA ASN A 12 4.94 5.66 2.84
C ASN A 12 5.60 4.83 1.76
N MET A 13 5.58 5.33 0.54
CA MET A 13 6.17 4.62 -0.58
C MET A 13 7.03 5.57 -1.39
N THR A 14 8.20 5.08 -1.77
CA THR A 14 9.12 5.79 -2.66
C THR A 14 9.27 4.95 -3.91
N THR A 15 9.06 5.56 -5.08
CA THR A 15 9.27 4.88 -6.36
C THR A 15 10.53 5.41 -7.01
N ARG A 16 11.25 4.53 -7.72
CA ARG A 16 12.49 4.88 -8.39
C ARG A 16 12.26 5.84 -9.56
N LEU A 17 11.14 5.67 -10.26
CA LEU A 17 10.78 6.51 -11.40
C LEU A 17 9.52 7.31 -11.08
N PRO A 18 9.40 8.54 -11.61
CA PRO A 18 8.22 9.35 -11.34
C PRO A 18 6.94 8.66 -11.74
N GLN A 19 5.89 8.84 -10.96
CA GLN A 19 4.54 8.32 -11.22
C GLN A 19 3.52 9.42 -11.03
N GLU A 20 2.45 9.35 -11.84
CA GLU A 20 1.34 10.28 -11.71
C GLU A 20 0.46 9.91 -10.52
N LYS A 21 0.25 8.62 -10.31
CA LYS A 21 -0.57 8.13 -9.20
C LYS A 21 -0.10 6.75 -8.78
N VAL A 22 -0.42 6.41 -7.55
CA VAL A 22 -0.15 5.10 -6.97
C VAL A 22 -1.35 4.70 -6.15
N LEU A 23 -1.73 3.44 -6.25
CA LEU A 23 -2.84 2.86 -5.51
C LEU A 23 -2.32 1.76 -4.61
N LEU A 24 -3.03 1.53 -3.52
CA LEU A 24 -2.67 0.53 -2.53
C LEU A 24 -3.78 -0.52 -2.46
N SER A 25 -3.46 -1.74 -2.84
CA SER A 25 -4.41 -2.86 -2.83
C SER A 25 -3.99 -3.88 -1.79
N GLY A 26 -4.94 -4.38 -1.04
CA GLY A 26 -4.64 -5.34 0.02
C GLY A 26 -5.84 -6.13 0.47
N ASN A 27 -5.62 -6.91 1.51
CA ASN A 27 -6.58 -7.90 1.99
C ASN A 27 -7.66 -7.36 2.93
N THR A 28 -7.75 -6.04 3.06
CA THR A 28 -8.79 -5.42 3.90
C THR A 28 -9.82 -4.69 3.03
N SER A 29 -10.99 -4.44 3.58
CA SER A 29 -12.06 -3.75 2.84
C SER A 29 -11.64 -2.34 2.42
N ASN A 30 -10.93 -1.62 3.27
CA ASN A 30 -10.48 -0.27 2.92
C ASN A 30 -9.30 -0.25 1.94
N LEU A 31 -8.71 -1.41 1.65
CA LEU A 31 -7.73 -1.56 0.58
C LEU A 31 -8.32 -2.31 -0.62
N GLY A 32 -9.64 -2.48 -0.64
CA GLY A 32 -10.36 -3.03 -1.78
C GLY A 32 -10.44 -4.54 -1.85
N ASN A 33 -10.02 -5.27 -0.80
CA ASN A 33 -10.07 -6.74 -0.78
C ASN A 33 -9.43 -7.36 -2.03
N TRP A 34 -8.27 -6.88 -2.41
CA TRP A 34 -7.51 -7.33 -3.59
C TRP A 34 -8.20 -7.02 -4.94
N GLU A 35 -9.26 -6.21 -4.93
CA GLU A 35 -9.90 -5.77 -6.17
C GLU A 35 -9.25 -4.46 -6.63
N PRO A 36 -8.50 -4.44 -7.72
CA PRO A 36 -7.74 -3.24 -8.10
C PRO A 36 -8.61 -2.01 -8.30
N ILE A 37 -9.83 -2.20 -8.79
CA ILE A 37 -10.74 -1.08 -9.01
C ILE A 37 -11.14 -0.39 -7.70
N ASN A 38 -11.03 -1.11 -6.57
CA ASN A 38 -11.39 -0.60 -5.25
C ASN A 38 -10.17 -0.26 -4.41
N ALA A 39 -8.98 -0.25 -5.00
CA ALA A 39 -7.75 0.05 -4.28
C ALA A 39 -7.78 1.47 -3.74
N LYS A 40 -7.09 1.68 -2.62
CA LYS A 40 -7.01 2.99 -1.98
C LYS A 40 -6.03 3.87 -2.75
N ILE A 41 -6.45 5.08 -3.06
CA ILE A 41 -5.59 6.06 -3.73
C ILE A 41 -4.62 6.63 -2.72
N CYS A 42 -3.31 6.52 -3.00
CA CYS A 42 -2.29 7.12 -2.15
C CYS A 42 -2.19 8.63 -2.44
N LYS A 43 -1.87 9.38 -1.40
CA LYS A 43 -1.64 10.82 -1.55
C LYS A 43 -0.26 11.02 -2.16
N LYS A 44 -0.20 11.77 -3.25
CA LYS A 44 1.06 12.11 -3.89
C LYS A 44 1.73 13.25 -3.12
N VAL A 45 2.93 12.99 -2.61
CA VAL A 45 3.72 14.00 -1.91
C VAL A 45 4.58 14.74 -2.94
N ASP A 46 5.24 14.00 -3.80
CA ASP A 46 5.96 14.51 -4.97
C ASP A 46 6.00 13.38 -6.01
N ASP A 47 6.75 13.59 -7.10
CA ASP A 47 6.74 12.64 -8.23
C ASP A 47 7.19 11.23 -7.87
N THR A 48 7.96 11.08 -6.79
CA THR A 48 8.51 9.78 -6.39
C THR A 48 8.11 9.37 -4.98
N HIS A 49 7.32 10.19 -4.27
CA HIS A 49 6.92 9.89 -2.90
C HIS A 49 5.40 9.93 -2.75
N PHE A 50 4.84 8.87 -2.18
CA PHE A 50 3.41 8.75 -1.94
C PHE A 50 3.19 8.27 -0.52
N THR A 51 2.03 8.57 0.04
CA THR A 51 1.68 8.17 1.38
C THR A 51 0.21 7.76 1.46
N ALA A 52 -0.09 6.85 2.36
CA ALA A 52 -1.47 6.46 2.65
C ALA A 52 -1.61 6.31 4.16
N ARG A 53 -2.66 6.90 4.70
CA ARG A 53 -3.01 6.72 6.11
C ARG A 53 -4.24 5.84 6.15
N CYS A 54 -4.11 4.70 6.81
CA CYS A 54 -5.14 3.67 6.80
C CYS A 54 -5.60 3.36 8.21
N ARG A 55 -6.89 3.16 8.37
CA ARG A 55 -7.46 2.69 9.64
C ARG A 55 -7.62 1.17 9.54
N PHE A 56 -7.04 0.47 10.50
CA PHE A 56 -7.16 -0.97 10.60
C PHE A 56 -7.61 -1.37 11.99
N THR A 57 -8.09 -2.60 12.12
CA THR A 57 -8.32 -3.16 13.43
C THR A 57 -6.98 -3.39 14.13
N LEU A 58 -6.90 -3.01 15.39
CA LEU A 58 -5.67 -3.18 16.17
C LEU A 58 -5.28 -4.65 16.19
N GLY A 59 -4.03 -4.95 15.83
CA GLY A 59 -3.51 -6.33 15.77
C GLY A 59 -3.82 -7.06 14.47
N GLN A 60 -4.52 -6.42 13.53
CA GLN A 60 -4.87 -7.06 12.26
C GLN A 60 -3.62 -7.29 11.42
N GLU A 61 -3.54 -8.48 10.80
CA GLU A 61 -2.49 -8.76 9.83
C GLU A 61 -2.95 -8.28 8.47
N VAL A 62 -2.18 -7.38 7.89
CA VAL A 62 -2.51 -6.73 6.63
C VAL A 62 -1.46 -7.10 5.58
N GLU A 63 -1.92 -7.55 4.41
CA GLU A 63 -1.06 -7.77 3.27
C GLU A 63 -1.47 -6.82 2.16
N PHE A 64 -0.50 -6.29 1.43
CA PHE A 64 -0.79 -5.29 0.42
C PHE A 64 0.29 -5.26 -0.65
N LYS A 65 -0.06 -4.65 -1.78
CA LYS A 65 0.87 -4.32 -2.87
C LYS A 65 0.47 -2.98 -3.47
N PHE A 66 1.41 -2.36 -4.15
CA PHE A 66 1.16 -1.11 -4.87
C PHE A 66 0.91 -1.39 -6.34
N ILE A 67 0.01 -0.63 -6.93
CA ILE A 67 -0.26 -0.62 -8.36
C ILE A 67 -0.34 0.84 -8.80
N PHE A 68 -0.10 1.15 -10.06
CA PHE A 68 -0.20 2.56 -10.48
C PHE A 68 -1.48 2.85 -11.28
N ASN A 69 -2.23 1.83 -11.67
CA ASN A 69 -3.58 1.95 -12.24
C ASN A 69 -4.45 0.88 -11.58
N PRO A 70 -5.78 0.99 -11.65
CA PRO A 70 -6.66 -0.02 -11.03
C PRO A 70 -6.69 -1.33 -11.82
N ASP A 71 -5.53 -1.98 -11.95
CA ASP A 71 -5.29 -3.08 -12.86
C ASP A 71 -4.01 -3.82 -12.42
N TRP A 72 -4.10 -5.13 -12.26
CA TRP A 72 -2.95 -5.92 -11.81
C TRP A 72 -1.79 -5.95 -12.82
N THR A 73 -2.02 -5.57 -14.07
CA THR A 73 -0.91 -5.47 -15.03
C THR A 73 0.04 -4.33 -14.69
N THR A 74 -0.31 -3.50 -13.70
CA THR A 74 0.51 -2.36 -13.28
C THR A 74 1.10 -2.56 -11.90
N VAL A 75 1.18 -3.80 -11.43
CA VAL A 75 1.66 -4.11 -10.07
C VAL A 75 3.16 -3.86 -9.94
N GLU A 76 3.58 -3.54 -8.72
CA GLU A 76 5.00 -3.35 -8.41
C GLU A 76 5.80 -4.63 -8.63
N LYS A 77 7.05 -4.46 -9.01
CA LYS A 77 8.00 -5.54 -9.24
C LYS A 77 9.30 -5.24 -8.51
N GLY A 78 10.14 -6.25 -8.37
CA GLY A 78 11.45 -6.09 -7.76
C GLY A 78 12.45 -5.40 -8.69
N MET A 79 13.68 -5.25 -8.21
CA MET A 79 14.75 -4.55 -8.92
C MET A 79 15.03 -5.14 -10.31
N TRP A 80 14.81 -6.43 -10.48
CA TRP A 80 15.03 -7.14 -11.75
C TRP A 80 13.72 -7.47 -12.46
N ILE A 81 12.64 -6.77 -12.12
CA ILE A 81 11.29 -6.96 -12.67
C ILE A 81 10.72 -8.33 -12.31
N GLU A 82 11.26 -8.95 -11.28
CA GLU A 82 10.72 -10.19 -10.75
C GLU A 82 9.49 -9.92 -9.88
N GLU A 83 8.67 -10.96 -9.71
CA GLU A 83 7.56 -10.86 -8.77
C GLU A 83 8.09 -10.78 -7.35
N ILE A 84 7.43 -9.96 -6.53
CA ILE A 84 7.77 -9.84 -5.13
C ILE A 84 6.63 -10.37 -4.28
N LYS A 85 6.93 -10.77 -3.06
CA LYS A 85 5.91 -11.18 -2.11
C LYS A 85 5.07 -9.99 -1.70
N ASN A 86 3.85 -10.26 -1.24
CA ASN A 86 3.03 -9.20 -0.66
C ASN A 86 3.76 -8.57 0.51
N HIS A 87 3.63 -7.26 0.64
CA HIS A 87 4.08 -6.59 1.85
C HIS A 87 3.16 -6.98 3.00
N HIS A 88 3.68 -7.00 4.19
CA HIS A 88 2.94 -7.46 5.36
C HIS A 88 3.19 -6.51 6.53
N LEU A 89 2.14 -6.25 7.28
CA LEU A 89 2.26 -5.53 8.54
C LEU A 89 1.26 -6.09 9.55
N VAL A 90 1.55 -5.85 10.83
CA VAL A 90 0.58 -6.07 11.90
C VAL A 90 0.20 -4.69 12.41
N ALA A 91 -1.08 -4.37 12.34
CA ALA A 91 -1.56 -3.02 12.64
C ALA A 91 -1.39 -2.70 14.13
N GLU A 92 -0.72 -1.60 14.40
CA GLU A 92 -0.58 -1.09 15.75
C GLU A 92 -0.62 0.42 15.73
N LYS A 93 -0.92 0.99 16.87
CA LYS A 93 -1.11 2.42 17.02
C LYS A 93 0.18 3.17 16.67
N GLY A 94 0.08 4.09 15.74
CA GLY A 94 1.20 4.94 15.36
C GLY A 94 2.23 4.28 14.44
N LEU A 95 1.95 3.08 13.92
CA LEU A 95 2.87 2.38 13.05
C LEU A 95 3.11 3.18 11.75
N VAL A 96 4.37 3.29 11.36
CA VAL A 96 4.78 3.91 10.10
C VAL A 96 5.64 2.91 9.34
N ILE A 97 5.24 2.62 8.11
CA ILE A 97 5.94 1.69 7.22
C ILE A 97 6.50 2.47 6.04
N ASN A 98 7.73 2.21 5.66
CA ASN A 98 8.36 2.82 4.49
C ASN A 98 8.72 1.72 3.51
N ILE A 99 8.22 1.84 2.27
CA ILE A 99 8.41 0.85 1.22
C ILE A 99 9.07 1.51 0.02
N ASP A 100 10.08 0.83 -0.54
CA ASP A 100 10.71 1.25 -1.78
C ASP A 100 10.21 0.36 -2.92
N VAL A 101 9.73 0.98 -3.99
CA VAL A 101 9.28 0.27 -5.18
C VAL A 101 10.30 0.50 -6.30
N TYR A 102 10.88 -0.57 -6.80
CA TYR A 102 11.97 -0.48 -7.79
C TYR A 102 11.49 -0.48 -9.22
N ASN A 103 10.48 -1.25 -9.54
CA ASN A 103 9.94 -1.37 -10.89
C ASN A 103 8.44 -1.66 -10.85
N TRP A 104 7.84 -1.62 -12.02
CA TRP A 104 6.43 -1.92 -12.22
C TRP A 104 6.30 -2.95 -13.33
N ALA A 105 5.20 -3.71 -13.31
CA ALA A 105 4.96 -4.75 -14.30
C ALA A 105 4.83 -4.20 -15.72
N LYS A 106 4.55 -2.93 -15.83
CA LYS A 106 4.29 -2.34 -17.12
C LYS A 106 5.10 -1.08 -17.36
#